data_b821696b387c731a05803fc58d8ef57c
#
_entry.id   b821696b387c731a05803fc58d8ef57c
#
_cell.length_a   1.000
_cell.length_b   1.000
_cell.length_c   1.000
_cell.angle_alpha   90.00
_cell.angle_beta   90.00
_cell.angle_gamma   90.00
#
_symmetry.space_group_name_H-M   'P 1'
#
loop_
_entity.id
_entity.type
_entity.pdbx_description
1 polymer ?
#
loop_
_entity_poly.entity_id
_entity_poly.type
_entity_poly.pdbx_seq_one_letter_code
_entity_poly.pdbx_strand_id
1 'polypeptide(L)'
;MSDGMQWIVRFELPNGGPGPETVACEDFAGEFDAIAVLLLRDHYCQVSRERASAYSDAVDEFLDAGVALVAALPDTEERAAYWRKRYDLDFPVLADASDAPPEPETTADAGRGRGSEPAAMADGTPRFDAFADLELGVDSLPAVGVLDTSSKFPRLVHTEGGDTIQDCPTPAEALTAATDAV
;
A
#
# COMPACT_ATOMS: atom_id res chain seq x y z
N MET A 1 -3.50 30.03 -2.94
CA MET A 1 -3.30 29.06 -3.97
C MET A 1 -2.10 28.26 -3.63
N SER A 2 -2.32 27.16 -3.03
CA SER A 2 -1.21 26.27 -2.87
C SER A 2 -1.09 25.54 -4.18
N ASP A 3 -0.03 25.80 -4.86
CA ASP A 3 0.41 24.94 -5.90
C ASP A 3 0.76 23.67 -5.17
N GLY A 4 -0.24 22.89 -4.94
CA GLY A 4 -0.03 21.58 -4.36
C GLY A 4 0.90 20.86 -5.30
N MET A 5 2.09 20.59 -4.81
CA MET A 5 3.02 19.77 -5.52
C MET A 5 2.30 18.45 -5.74
N GLN A 6 1.76 18.28 -6.94
CA GLN A 6 1.06 17.05 -7.25
C GLN A 6 2.12 15.99 -7.50
N TRP A 7 2.26 15.11 -6.53
CA TRP A 7 3.25 14.04 -6.63
C TRP A 7 2.76 13.00 -7.63
N ILE A 8 3.52 12.83 -8.69
CA ILE A 8 3.25 11.78 -9.66
C ILE A 8 3.84 10.49 -9.10
N VAL A 9 3.01 9.46 -9.02
CA VAL A 9 3.43 8.15 -8.49
C VAL A 9 3.53 7.16 -9.64
N ARG A 10 4.73 6.67 -9.89
CA ARG A 10 4.97 5.67 -10.92
C ARG A 10 5.38 4.37 -10.27
N PHE A 11 4.76 3.30 -10.67
CA PHE A 11 5.13 1.99 -10.17
C PHE A 11 4.95 0.90 -11.22
N GLU A 12 5.80 -0.12 -11.09
CA GLU A 12 5.68 -1.35 -11.84
C GLU A 12 6.25 -2.38 -10.87
N LEU A 13 5.40 -3.15 -10.25
CA LEU A 13 5.75 -3.99 -9.10
C LEU A 13 5.29 -5.43 -9.26
N PRO A 14 6.06 -6.37 -8.70
CA PRO A 14 5.63 -7.76 -8.67
C PRO A 14 4.32 -7.90 -7.89
N ASN A 15 3.42 -8.72 -8.40
CA ASN A 15 2.12 -8.93 -7.81
C ASN A 15 2.03 -10.34 -7.24
N GLY A 16 1.81 -10.44 -5.95
CA GLY A 16 1.60 -11.73 -5.28
C GLY A 16 0.14 -12.17 -5.25
N GLY A 17 -0.76 -11.34 -5.79
CA GLY A 17 -2.19 -11.59 -5.72
C GLY A 17 -2.81 -11.95 -7.04
N PRO A 18 -4.15 -11.86 -7.13
CA PRO A 18 -4.82 -12.17 -8.38
C PRO A 18 -4.44 -11.16 -9.46
N GLY A 19 -4.42 -11.61 -10.70
CA GLY A 19 -4.08 -10.75 -11.83
C GLY A 19 -2.71 -11.07 -12.41
N PRO A 20 -2.15 -10.14 -13.19
CA PRO A 20 -0.87 -10.38 -13.86
C PRO A 20 0.29 -10.46 -12.85
N GLU A 21 1.39 -11.04 -13.29
CA GLU A 21 2.57 -11.19 -12.43
C GLU A 21 3.18 -9.85 -12.03
N THR A 22 3.03 -8.86 -12.87
CA THR A 22 3.51 -7.50 -12.61
C THR A 22 2.37 -6.53 -12.85
N VAL A 23 2.21 -5.58 -11.97
CA VAL A 23 1.19 -4.54 -12.08
C VAL A 23 1.86 -3.18 -12.19
N ALA A 24 1.51 -2.45 -13.21
CA ALA A 24 2.04 -1.11 -13.47
C ALA A 24 0.95 -0.06 -13.34
N CYS A 25 1.34 1.15 -13.02
CA CYS A 25 0.38 2.26 -12.90
C CYS A 25 -0.40 2.51 -14.20
N GLU A 26 0.21 2.21 -15.33
CA GLU A 26 -0.41 2.41 -16.63
C GLU A 26 -1.56 1.44 -16.89
N ASP A 27 -1.62 0.32 -16.17
CA ASP A 27 -2.67 -0.66 -16.34
C ASP A 27 -4.04 -0.14 -15.89
N PHE A 28 -4.04 0.90 -15.07
CA PHE A 28 -5.27 1.46 -14.51
C PHE A 28 -5.75 2.70 -15.27
N ALA A 29 -4.89 3.31 -16.05
CA ALA A 29 -5.24 4.53 -16.77
C ALA A 29 -6.31 4.25 -17.82
N GLY A 30 -7.38 5.02 -17.79
CA GLY A 30 -8.48 4.85 -18.74
C GLY A 30 -9.50 3.78 -18.37
N GLU A 31 -9.19 2.96 -17.37
CA GLU A 31 -10.10 1.93 -16.90
C GLU A 31 -10.72 2.29 -15.57
N PHE A 32 -9.99 2.97 -14.74
CA PHE A 32 -10.44 3.41 -13.42
C PHE A 32 -10.24 4.90 -13.26
N ASP A 33 -11.03 5.51 -12.39
CA ASP A 33 -10.92 6.94 -12.07
C ASP A 33 -9.88 7.18 -10.99
N ALA A 34 -9.69 6.20 -10.13
CA ALA A 34 -8.72 6.28 -9.04
C ALA A 34 -8.18 4.91 -8.65
N ILE A 35 -7.05 4.91 -7.95
CA ILE A 35 -6.50 3.72 -7.30
C ILE A 35 -6.44 4.00 -5.81
N ALA A 36 -7.03 3.12 -5.01
CA ALA A 36 -6.83 3.14 -3.57
C ALA A 36 -5.72 2.15 -3.24
N VAL A 37 -4.64 2.63 -2.65
CA VAL A 37 -3.48 1.81 -2.30
C VAL A 37 -3.45 1.64 -0.80
N LEU A 38 -3.62 0.41 -0.32
CA LEU A 38 -3.50 0.09 1.10
C LEU A 38 -2.04 -0.25 1.39
N LEU A 39 -1.36 0.63 2.11
CA LEU A 39 0.02 0.39 2.51
C LEU A 39 0.03 -0.43 3.78
N LEU A 40 0.56 -1.65 3.69
CA LEU A 40 0.65 -2.55 4.83
C LEU A 40 1.95 -2.26 5.59
N ARG A 41 1.89 -2.30 6.89
CA ARG A 41 3.07 -1.99 7.70
C ARG A 41 4.17 -3.03 7.53
N ASP A 42 3.80 -4.29 7.71
CA ASP A 42 4.69 -5.43 7.54
C ASP A 42 3.84 -6.70 7.56
N HIS A 43 4.47 -7.85 7.34
CA HIS A 43 3.74 -9.12 7.27
C HIS A 43 3.34 -9.67 8.65
N TYR A 44 3.75 -9.04 9.74
CA TYR A 44 3.35 -9.46 11.09
C TYR A 44 2.26 -8.58 11.68
N CYS A 45 2.00 -7.43 11.10
CA CYS A 45 1.12 -6.44 11.68
C CYS A 45 -0.34 -6.89 11.71
N GLN A 46 -0.89 -7.01 12.90
CA GLN A 46 -2.28 -7.43 13.06
C GLN A 46 -3.26 -6.42 12.47
N VAL A 47 -3.01 -5.13 12.65
CA VAL A 47 -3.86 -4.08 12.12
C VAL A 47 -3.88 -4.13 10.59
N SER A 48 -2.71 -4.36 9.97
CA SER A 48 -2.61 -4.53 8.52
C SER A 48 -3.44 -5.72 8.04
N ARG A 49 -3.41 -6.85 8.76
CA ARG A 49 -4.20 -8.03 8.41
C ARG A 49 -5.69 -7.76 8.49
N GLU A 50 -6.12 -7.15 9.58
CA GLU A 50 -7.54 -6.87 9.79
C GLU A 50 -8.06 -5.90 8.74
N ARG A 51 -7.29 -4.88 8.42
CA ARG A 51 -7.66 -3.93 7.38
C ARG A 51 -7.66 -4.56 5.99
N ALA A 52 -6.64 -5.35 5.67
CA ALA A 52 -6.60 -6.02 4.38
C ALA A 52 -7.81 -6.92 4.18
N SER A 53 -8.20 -7.67 5.20
CA SER A 53 -9.39 -8.53 5.13
C SER A 53 -10.67 -7.70 4.96
N ALA A 54 -10.80 -6.60 5.68
CA ALA A 54 -11.96 -5.72 5.55
C ALA A 54 -12.05 -5.10 4.16
N TYR A 55 -10.90 -4.68 3.61
CA TYR A 55 -10.87 -4.13 2.25
C TYR A 55 -11.18 -5.20 1.20
N SER A 56 -10.74 -6.43 1.41
CA SER A 56 -11.07 -7.53 0.51
C SER A 56 -12.58 -7.79 0.48
N ASP A 57 -13.24 -7.70 1.62
CA ASP A 57 -14.68 -7.88 1.68
C ASP A 57 -15.42 -6.75 0.96
N ALA A 58 -14.81 -5.59 0.80
CA ALA A 58 -15.40 -4.43 0.17
C ALA A 58 -14.91 -4.18 -1.26
N VAL A 59 -14.10 -5.08 -1.82
CA VAL A 59 -13.47 -4.87 -3.13
C VAL A 59 -14.49 -4.57 -4.23
N ASP A 60 -15.64 -5.23 -4.21
CA ASP A 60 -16.67 -5.02 -5.24
C ASP A 60 -17.23 -3.60 -5.16
N GLU A 61 -17.33 -3.04 -3.97
CA GLU A 61 -17.83 -1.67 -3.81
C GLU A 61 -16.86 -0.66 -4.43
N PHE A 62 -15.56 -0.90 -4.30
CA PHE A 62 -14.54 -0.06 -4.93
C PHE A 62 -14.63 -0.16 -6.45
N LEU A 63 -14.72 -1.37 -6.98
CA LEU A 63 -14.80 -1.58 -8.42
C LEU A 63 -16.07 -0.97 -9.02
N ASP A 64 -17.19 -1.09 -8.33
CA ASP A 64 -18.45 -0.50 -8.78
C ASP A 64 -18.39 1.02 -8.81
N ALA A 65 -17.55 1.62 -7.98
CA ALA A 65 -17.36 3.06 -7.95
C ALA A 65 -16.27 3.56 -8.90
N GLY A 66 -15.66 2.68 -9.69
CA GLY A 66 -14.60 3.04 -10.60
C GLY A 66 -13.23 3.21 -9.92
N VAL A 67 -13.07 2.63 -8.75
CA VAL A 67 -11.83 2.72 -7.98
C VAL A 67 -11.15 1.36 -7.95
N ALA A 68 -9.91 1.28 -8.42
CA ALA A 68 -9.13 0.06 -8.30
C ALA A 68 -8.58 -0.03 -6.88
N LEU A 69 -8.51 -1.23 -6.33
CA LEU A 69 -7.97 -1.45 -5.01
C LEU A 69 -6.73 -2.34 -5.11
N VAL A 70 -5.63 -1.89 -4.54
CA VAL A 70 -4.40 -2.68 -4.44
C VAL A 70 -3.81 -2.52 -3.04
N ALA A 71 -3.04 -3.48 -2.62
CA ALA A 71 -2.26 -3.34 -1.38
C ALA A 71 -0.78 -3.39 -1.74
N ALA A 72 0.04 -2.77 -0.93
CA ALA A 72 1.49 -2.84 -1.06
C ALA A 72 2.09 -3.34 0.24
N LEU A 73 2.97 -4.31 0.14
CA LEU A 73 3.69 -4.86 1.28
C LEU A 73 5.18 -4.52 1.10
N PRO A 74 5.84 -3.93 2.10
CA PRO A 74 7.26 -3.58 1.97
C PRO A 74 8.13 -4.81 2.21
N ASP A 75 8.00 -5.80 1.32
CA ASP A 75 8.65 -7.09 1.46
C ASP A 75 8.80 -7.73 0.07
N THR A 76 9.27 -8.96 0.04
CA THR A 76 9.52 -9.69 -1.19
C THR A 76 8.23 -10.16 -1.88
N GLU A 77 8.35 -10.50 -3.15
CA GLU A 77 7.24 -11.05 -3.91
C GLU A 77 6.70 -12.34 -3.28
N GLU A 78 7.58 -13.19 -2.78
CA GLU A 78 7.18 -14.43 -2.12
C GLU A 78 6.32 -14.16 -0.89
N ARG A 79 6.68 -13.14 -0.12
CA ARG A 79 5.91 -12.75 1.04
C ARG A 79 4.55 -12.17 0.66
N ALA A 80 4.53 -11.36 -0.39
CA ALA A 80 3.28 -10.79 -0.89
C ALA A 80 2.33 -11.91 -1.35
N ALA A 81 2.85 -12.89 -2.08
CA ALA A 81 2.07 -14.03 -2.54
C ALA A 81 1.56 -14.88 -1.37
N TYR A 82 2.43 -15.13 -0.40
CA TYR A 82 2.05 -15.88 0.79
C TYR A 82 0.95 -15.15 1.57
N TRP A 83 1.10 -13.84 1.74
CA TRP A 83 0.16 -13.01 2.47
C TRP A 83 -1.21 -12.99 1.81
N ARG A 84 -1.22 -12.79 0.49
CA ARG A 84 -2.45 -12.81 -0.29
C ARG A 84 -3.18 -14.14 -0.15
N LYS A 85 -2.46 -15.24 -0.26
CA LYS A 85 -3.03 -16.57 -0.17
C LYS A 85 -3.50 -16.88 1.24
N ARG A 86 -2.71 -16.51 2.23
CA ARG A 86 -3.00 -16.78 3.64
C ARG A 86 -4.30 -16.11 4.11
N TYR A 87 -4.55 -14.91 3.65
CA TYR A 87 -5.71 -14.14 4.06
C TYR A 87 -6.80 -14.04 2.98
N ASP A 88 -6.65 -14.81 1.91
CA ASP A 88 -7.64 -14.93 0.83
C ASP A 88 -8.09 -13.56 0.31
N LEU A 89 -7.13 -12.75 -0.04
CA LEU A 89 -7.40 -11.38 -0.49
C LEU A 89 -7.81 -11.37 -1.98
N ASP A 90 -8.85 -10.62 -2.31
CA ASP A 90 -9.40 -10.55 -3.65
C ASP A 90 -8.84 -9.40 -4.49
N PHE A 91 -7.77 -8.78 -4.06
CA PHE A 91 -7.10 -7.71 -4.78
C PHE A 91 -5.59 -7.94 -4.85
N PRO A 92 -4.89 -7.28 -5.78
CA PRO A 92 -3.45 -7.43 -5.92
C PRO A 92 -2.69 -6.99 -4.66
N VAL A 93 -1.73 -7.79 -4.25
CA VAL A 93 -0.80 -7.43 -3.17
C VAL A 93 0.57 -7.26 -3.80
N LEU A 94 1.02 -6.02 -3.91
CA LEU A 94 2.25 -5.66 -4.61
C LEU A 94 3.44 -5.70 -3.66
N ALA A 95 4.55 -6.25 -4.14
CA ALA A 95 5.79 -6.27 -3.37
C ALA A 95 6.58 -4.99 -3.67
N ASP A 96 6.76 -4.14 -2.67
CA ASP A 96 7.42 -2.85 -2.83
C ASP A 96 8.44 -2.60 -1.72
N ALA A 97 9.46 -3.43 -1.68
CA ALA A 97 10.52 -3.24 -0.70
C ALA A 97 11.52 -2.20 -1.17
N SER A 98 11.91 -1.32 -0.28
CA SER A 98 12.98 -0.39 -0.56
C SER A 98 14.27 -1.16 -0.85
N ASP A 99 15.09 -0.64 -1.77
CA ASP A 99 16.37 -1.26 -2.11
C ASP A 99 17.43 -1.04 -1.03
N ALA A 100 17.03 -0.68 0.15
CA ALA A 100 17.96 -0.60 1.26
C ALA A 100 18.66 -1.95 1.36
N PRO A 101 19.98 -1.99 1.50
CA PRO A 101 20.68 -3.24 1.54
C PRO A 101 20.10 -4.09 2.67
N PRO A 102 19.91 -5.36 2.42
CA PRO A 102 19.36 -6.21 3.44
C PRO A 102 20.29 -6.12 4.62
N GLU A 103 19.73 -5.97 5.77
CA GLU A 103 20.51 -5.97 6.95
C GLU A 103 21.33 -7.20 6.92
N PRO A 104 22.57 -7.10 7.21
CA PRO A 104 23.44 -8.25 7.19
C PRO A 104 22.80 -9.23 8.15
N GLU A 105 22.59 -10.39 7.64
CA GLU A 105 22.02 -11.36 8.39
C GLU A 105 22.80 -11.73 9.49
N THR A 106 22.89 -11.00 10.45
CA THR A 106 23.64 -11.37 11.46
C THR A 106 22.74 -11.95 12.30
N THR A 107 22.16 -12.44 11.94
CA THR A 107 22.07 -13.34 12.30
C THR A 107 21.42 -13.72 13.48
N ALA A 108 21.89 -14.42 14.06
CA ALA A 108 21.37 -15.02 15.14
C ALA A 108 20.67 -14.11 16.08
N ASP A 109 21.25 -13.06 16.31
CA ASP A 109 20.69 -12.23 17.24
C ASP A 109 19.49 -11.60 16.74
N ALA A 110 19.33 -11.65 15.51
CA ALA A 110 18.20 -11.07 14.94
C ALA A 110 17.02 -11.72 15.55
N GLY A 111 17.20 -12.88 15.96
CA GLY A 111 16.10 -13.60 16.47
C GLY A 111 15.42 -12.93 17.61
N ARG A 112 16.17 -12.21 18.41
CA ARG A 112 15.57 -11.73 19.44
C ARG A 112 15.05 -10.50 19.18
N GLY A 113 15.14 -10.16 18.19
CA GLY A 113 14.77 -9.01 17.84
C GLY A 113 13.57 -8.47 18.08
N ARG A 114 13.02 -8.83 18.77
CA ARG A 114 12.03 -8.29 19.09
C ARG A 114 11.55 -7.34 18.31
N GLY A 115 11.39 -7.43 17.50
CA GLY A 115 10.79 -6.76 16.73
C GLY A 115 10.84 -5.60 16.33
N SER A 116 10.73 -5.38 16.43
CA SER A 116 10.85 -4.35 16.48
C SER A 116 10.80 -3.33 15.65
N GLU A 117 11.09 -2.45 15.89
CA GLU A 117 11.09 -1.37 15.21
C GLU A 117 11.94 -1.39 14.14
N PRO A 118 11.54 -1.27 13.00
CA PRO A 118 12.38 -1.26 11.86
C PRO A 118 13.28 -0.11 12.00
N ALA A 119 14.46 -0.42 12.03
CA ALA A 119 15.47 0.58 12.07
C ALA A 119 15.33 1.57 10.95
N ALA A 120 14.75 1.16 9.85
CA ALA A 120 14.54 2.05 8.75
C ALA A 120 13.70 3.25 9.12
N MET A 121 12.77 3.07 10.03
CA MET A 121 11.94 4.19 10.40
C MET A 121 12.66 5.14 11.35
N ALA A 122 13.69 4.69 11.98
CA ALA A 122 14.41 5.51 12.95
C ALA A 122 15.17 6.63 12.29
N ASP A 123 15.64 6.44 11.07
CA ASP A 123 16.37 7.48 10.36
C ASP A 123 15.53 8.15 9.28
N GLY A 124 14.24 7.88 9.26
CA GLY A 124 13.34 8.52 8.30
C GLY A 124 13.32 7.91 6.91
N THR A 125 13.99 6.78 6.71
CA THR A 125 14.00 6.12 5.41
C THR A 125 12.67 5.38 5.19
N PRO A 126 11.97 5.61 4.07
CA PRO A 126 10.74 4.90 3.81
C PRO A 126 10.96 3.40 3.63
N ARG A 127 9.98 2.62 4.04
CA ARG A 127 10.02 1.18 3.82
C ARG A 127 9.68 0.83 2.39
N PHE A 128 8.85 1.65 1.76
CA PHE A 128 8.43 1.48 0.38
C PHE A 128 9.37 2.22 -0.55
N ASP A 129 9.51 1.70 -1.76
CA ASP A 129 10.30 2.35 -2.80
C ASP A 129 9.38 3.13 -3.75
N ALA A 130 8.53 2.45 -4.50
CA ALA A 130 7.62 3.10 -5.43
C ALA A 130 6.56 3.95 -4.72
N PHE A 131 6.10 3.50 -3.56
CA PHE A 131 5.10 4.21 -2.78
C PHE A 131 5.70 5.01 -1.61
N ALA A 132 6.97 5.36 -1.70
CA ALA A 132 7.63 6.15 -0.66
C ALA A 132 6.92 7.48 -0.39
N ASP A 133 6.42 8.14 -1.42
CA ASP A 133 5.72 9.41 -1.26
C ASP A 133 4.41 9.26 -0.48
N LEU A 134 3.72 8.14 -0.65
CA LEU A 134 2.51 7.86 0.11
C LEU A 134 2.86 7.64 1.58
N GLU A 135 3.92 6.89 1.83
CA GLU A 135 4.37 6.62 3.20
C GLU A 135 4.80 7.90 3.90
N LEU A 136 5.50 8.78 3.20
CA LEU A 136 5.93 10.06 3.76
C LEU A 136 4.76 11.01 4.06
N GLY A 137 3.62 10.78 3.45
CA GLY A 137 2.42 11.58 3.67
C GLY A 137 1.63 11.20 4.91
N VAL A 138 2.03 10.14 5.62
CA VAL A 138 1.32 9.67 6.82
C VAL A 138 2.29 9.50 7.98
N ASP A 139 1.75 9.55 9.18
CA ASP A 139 2.58 9.42 10.39
C ASP A 139 2.80 7.96 10.80
N SER A 140 1.95 7.07 10.38
CA SER A 140 2.04 5.67 10.77
C SER A 140 1.36 4.74 9.76
N LEU A 141 1.70 3.48 9.81
CA LEU A 141 1.14 2.44 8.94
C LEU A 141 0.34 1.43 9.78
N PRO A 142 -0.66 0.78 9.21
CA PRO A 142 -1.06 0.82 7.81
C PRO A 142 -1.74 2.13 7.40
N ALA A 143 -1.74 2.41 6.12
CA ALA A 143 -2.26 3.66 5.59
C ALA A 143 -2.92 3.44 4.23
N VAL A 144 -3.67 4.43 3.78
CA VAL A 144 -4.27 4.41 2.45
C VAL A 144 -3.84 5.65 1.69
N GLY A 145 -3.40 5.45 0.46
CA GLY A 145 -3.16 6.54 -0.46
C GLY A 145 -4.16 6.46 -1.60
N VAL A 146 -4.61 7.58 -2.10
CA VAL A 146 -5.51 7.63 -3.25
C VAL A 146 -4.78 8.30 -4.40
N LEU A 147 -4.76 7.63 -5.54
CA LEU A 147 -4.13 8.13 -6.75
C LEU A 147 -5.20 8.42 -7.80
N ASP A 148 -5.20 9.64 -8.33
CA ASP A 148 -6.07 10.02 -9.43
C ASP A 148 -5.47 9.50 -10.73
N THR A 149 -6.20 8.73 -11.49
CA THR A 149 -5.75 8.10 -12.73
C THR A 149 -6.30 8.78 -13.99
N SER A 150 -6.79 10.01 -13.86
CA SER A 150 -7.30 10.75 -15.02
C SER A 150 -6.23 11.07 -16.05
N SER A 151 -4.98 10.95 -15.69
CA SER A 151 -3.87 11.12 -16.63
C SER A 151 -3.04 9.84 -16.71
N LYS A 152 -2.16 9.76 -17.71
CA LYS A 152 -1.33 8.58 -17.93
C LYS A 152 -0.54 8.17 -16.68
N PHE A 153 -0.10 9.13 -15.92
CA PHE A 153 0.62 8.85 -14.69
C PHE A 153 -0.23 9.30 -13.50
N PRO A 154 -0.51 8.40 -12.57
CA PRO A 154 -1.35 8.70 -11.43
C PRO A 154 -0.75 9.79 -10.54
N ARG A 155 -1.61 10.58 -9.93
CA ARG A 155 -1.21 11.65 -9.03
C ARG A 155 -1.74 11.37 -7.64
N LEU A 156 -0.88 11.56 -6.65
CA LEU A 156 -1.30 11.37 -5.26
C LEU A 156 -2.22 12.54 -4.86
N VAL A 157 -3.43 12.21 -4.44
CA VAL A 157 -4.45 13.20 -4.06
C VAL A 157 -4.89 13.11 -2.60
N HIS A 158 -4.63 11.99 -1.94
CA HIS A 158 -5.03 11.82 -0.53
C HIS A 158 -4.17 10.76 0.15
N THR A 159 -3.82 10.99 1.41
CA THR A 159 -3.20 9.99 2.26
C THR A 159 -3.78 10.07 3.66
N GLU A 160 -3.98 8.91 4.28
CA GLU A 160 -4.47 8.83 5.64
C GLU A 160 -4.02 7.49 6.24
N GLY A 161 -3.53 7.50 7.45
CA GLY A 161 -3.04 6.28 8.09
C GLY A 161 -3.12 6.31 9.59
N GLY A 162 -2.93 5.16 10.20
CA GLY A 162 -2.90 5.04 11.64
C GLY A 162 -2.48 3.64 12.06
N ASP A 163 -1.79 3.56 13.17
CA ASP A 163 -1.24 2.30 13.67
C ASP A 163 -2.22 1.51 14.53
N THR A 164 -3.44 2.00 14.67
CA THR A 164 -4.50 1.28 15.36
C THR A 164 -5.66 1.01 14.41
N ILE A 165 -6.52 0.07 14.78
CA ILE A 165 -7.66 -0.27 13.97
C ILE A 165 -8.65 0.90 13.88
N GLN A 166 -8.66 1.80 14.86
CA GLN A 166 -9.52 2.96 14.84
C GLN A 166 -8.96 4.08 13.97
N ASP A 167 -7.64 4.20 13.91
CA ASP A 167 -7.00 5.30 13.21
C ASP A 167 -6.76 5.02 11.72
N CYS A 168 -6.60 3.76 11.37
CA CYS A 168 -6.46 3.39 9.97
C CYS A 168 -7.83 3.46 9.28
N PRO A 169 -7.94 4.12 8.13
CA PRO A 169 -9.21 4.28 7.45
C PRO A 169 -9.94 2.97 7.19
N THR A 170 -11.25 2.98 7.37
CA THR A 170 -12.09 1.84 7.00
C THR A 170 -12.25 1.82 5.47
N PRO A 171 -12.67 0.69 4.89
CA PRO A 171 -12.96 0.64 3.45
C PRO A 171 -13.94 1.73 3.02
N ALA A 172 -15.00 1.99 3.80
CA ALA A 172 -15.97 3.02 3.47
C ALA A 172 -15.37 4.42 3.48
N GLU A 173 -14.51 4.71 4.45
CA GLU A 173 -13.83 6.00 4.54
C GLU A 173 -12.87 6.19 3.36
N ALA A 174 -12.12 5.14 3.03
CA ALA A 174 -11.19 5.18 1.90
C ALA A 174 -11.93 5.34 0.57
N LEU A 175 -13.06 4.66 0.41
CA LEU A 175 -13.85 4.76 -0.79
C LEU A 175 -14.43 6.17 -0.95
N THR A 176 -14.92 6.75 0.14
CA THR A 176 -15.41 8.13 0.13
C THR A 176 -14.28 9.10 -0.25
N ALA A 177 -13.11 8.94 0.33
CA ALA A 177 -11.95 9.77 0.00
C ALA A 177 -11.57 9.64 -1.48
N ALA A 178 -11.61 8.43 -2.01
CA ALA A 178 -11.29 8.18 -3.41
C ALA A 178 -12.29 8.83 -4.35
N THR A 179 -13.58 8.71 -4.05
CA THR A 179 -14.62 9.28 -4.92
C THR A 179 -14.72 10.80 -4.80
N ASP A 180 -14.37 11.38 -3.65
CA ASP A 180 -14.39 12.82 -3.47
C ASP A 180 -13.16 13.51 -4.07
N ALA A 181 -12.07 12.78 -4.23
CA ALA A 181 -10.80 13.35 -4.69
C ALA A 181 -10.65 13.42 -6.22
N VAL A 182 -11.50 12.72 -6.97
CA VAL A 182 -11.41 12.65 -8.44
C VAL A 182 -12.63 13.21 -9.17
#